data_6fbb19b1ee60591fd6aaca919c42e4b6
#
_entry.id   6fbb19b1ee60591fd6aaca919c42e4b6
#
_cell.length_a   1.000
_cell.length_b   1.000
_cell.length_c   1.000
_cell.angle_alpha   90.00
_cell.angle_beta   90.00
_cell.angle_gamma   90.00
#
_symmetry.space_group_name_H-M   'P 1'
#
loop_
_entity.id
_entity.type
_entity.pdbx_description
1 polymer ?
#
loop_
_entity_poly.entity_id
_entity_poly.type
_entity_poly.pdbx_seq_one_letter_code
_entity_poly.pdbx_strand_id
1 'polypeptide(L)'
;MVSVTEQNLDVTDGYDGPMLEVNNLKMHFPVTSGVIFQKKVADVKAVDGITFQIKKGETLGLVGESGCGKTTTGRCILQLYSPTSGQIKFNGRDLTDISKKDMRAMRREMQVIFQDPYGSLNPRMTCGDIVGEPLKVHKLTSGKGEY
;
A
#
# COMPACT_ATOMS: atom_id res chain seq x y z
N MET A 1 18.34 -23.03 20.25
CA MET A 1 16.90 -22.93 20.49
C MET A 1 16.56 -21.46 20.47
N VAL A 2 16.15 -20.91 19.33
CA VAL A 2 15.79 -19.49 19.21
C VAL A 2 14.27 -19.44 19.31
N SER A 3 13.78 -18.97 20.44
CA SER A 3 12.38 -18.70 20.67
C SER A 3 11.97 -17.48 19.83
N VAL A 4 11.27 -17.69 18.73
CA VAL A 4 10.61 -16.62 17.99
C VAL A 4 9.28 -16.38 18.70
N THR A 5 9.25 -15.35 19.53
CA THR A 5 7.99 -14.83 20.05
C THR A 5 7.26 -14.18 18.88
N GLU A 6 6.29 -14.87 18.30
CA GLU A 6 5.30 -14.28 17.40
C GLU A 6 4.48 -13.29 18.22
N GLN A 7 4.84 -12.02 18.13
CA GLN A 7 3.88 -10.97 18.46
C GLN A 7 2.84 -10.97 17.32
N ASN A 8 1.75 -11.67 17.54
CA ASN A 8 0.51 -11.45 16.81
C ASN A 8 0.14 -9.99 17.05
N LEU A 9 0.42 -9.15 16.05
CA LEU A 9 -0.13 -7.82 15.96
C LEU A 9 -1.60 -7.99 15.55
N ASP A 10 -2.43 -8.37 16.52
CA ASP A 10 -3.88 -8.36 16.37
C ASP A 10 -4.30 -6.89 16.38
N VAL A 11 -4.33 -6.29 15.17
CA VAL A 11 -4.55 -4.85 14.96
C VAL A 11 -6.03 -4.48 15.09
N THR A 12 -6.91 -5.47 15.37
CA THR A 12 -8.36 -5.28 15.31
C THR A 12 -9.08 -5.34 16.66
N ASP A 13 -8.41 -5.67 17.75
CA ASP A 13 -9.06 -5.76 19.05
C ASP A 13 -9.41 -4.37 19.61
N GLY A 14 -10.69 -3.99 19.44
CA GLY A 14 -11.29 -2.84 20.10
C GLY A 14 -11.28 -1.52 19.32
N TYR A 15 -10.80 -1.45 18.08
CA TYR A 15 -10.90 -0.22 17.29
C TYR A 15 -12.27 -0.09 16.61
N ASP A 16 -13.08 0.86 17.06
CA ASP A 16 -14.44 1.16 16.56
C ASP A 16 -14.47 2.32 15.54
N GLY A 17 -13.32 2.75 15.06
CA GLY A 17 -13.17 3.81 14.07
C GLY A 17 -13.26 3.31 12.62
N PRO A 18 -13.06 4.22 11.66
CA PRO A 18 -12.97 3.89 10.24
C PRO A 18 -11.82 2.92 9.95
N MET A 19 -12.04 1.94 9.07
CA MET A 19 -10.98 1.02 8.64
C MET A 19 -9.83 1.76 7.94
N LEU A 20 -10.17 2.74 7.10
CA LEU A 20 -9.20 3.61 6.42
C LEU A 20 -9.57 5.06 6.63
N GLU A 21 -8.58 5.87 6.99
CA GLU A 21 -8.68 7.33 7.05
C GLU A 21 -7.57 7.94 6.20
N VAL A 22 -7.95 8.84 5.31
CA VAL A 22 -7.03 9.63 4.49
C VAL A 22 -7.29 11.10 4.77
N ASN A 23 -6.29 11.81 5.30
CA ASN A 23 -6.42 13.18 5.74
C ASN A 23 -5.45 14.08 4.97
N ASN A 24 -6.01 15.03 4.19
CA ASN A 24 -5.27 16.05 3.44
C ASN A 24 -4.09 15.46 2.64
N LEU A 25 -4.30 14.31 1.99
CA LEU A 25 -3.27 13.59 1.26
C LEU A 25 -2.80 14.39 0.05
N LYS A 26 -1.49 14.59 -0.05
CA LYS A 26 -0.85 15.23 -1.20
C LYS A 26 0.25 14.34 -1.75
N MET A 27 0.30 14.21 -3.06
CA MET A 27 1.39 13.56 -3.78
C MET A 27 1.81 14.42 -4.95
N HIS A 28 2.97 15.05 -4.84
CA HIS A 28 3.55 15.93 -5.84
C HIS A 28 4.84 15.30 -6.36
N PHE A 29 4.92 15.12 -7.67
CA PHE A 29 6.11 14.59 -8.33
C PHE A 29 6.97 15.75 -8.81
N PRO A 30 8.24 15.87 -8.35
CA PRO A 30 9.14 16.93 -8.79
C PRO A 30 9.50 16.75 -10.27
N VAL A 31 9.38 17.81 -11.05
CA VAL A 31 9.92 17.91 -12.40
C VAL A 31 11.30 18.53 -12.29
N THR A 32 12.32 17.80 -12.72
CA THR A 32 13.72 18.28 -12.73
C THR A 32 14.16 18.57 -14.15
N SER A 33 14.98 19.60 -14.35
CA SER A 33 15.63 19.93 -15.61
C SER A 33 17.13 19.98 -15.42
N GLY A 34 17.87 19.54 -16.44
CA GLY A 34 19.33 19.48 -16.46
C GLY A 34 19.88 18.07 -16.52
N VAL A 35 20.99 17.87 -17.28
CA VAL A 35 21.62 16.56 -17.50
C VAL A 35 22.66 16.27 -16.42
N ILE A 36 23.39 17.26 -15.94
CA ILE A 36 24.49 17.13 -14.95
C ILE A 36 24.03 17.67 -13.58
N PHE A 37 23.35 18.84 -13.57
CA PHE A 37 22.80 19.45 -12.38
C PHE A 37 21.27 19.44 -12.49
N GLN A 38 20.63 18.46 -11.84
CA GLN A 38 19.18 18.38 -11.79
C GLN A 38 18.63 19.47 -10.87
N LYS A 39 18.03 20.51 -11.43
CA LYS A 39 17.33 21.55 -10.69
C LYS A 39 15.83 21.30 -10.77
N LYS A 40 15.17 21.27 -9.61
CA LYS A 40 13.71 21.20 -9.54
C LYS A 40 13.11 22.48 -10.16
N VAL A 41 12.31 22.33 -11.20
CA VAL A 41 11.69 23.45 -11.94
C VAL A 41 10.19 23.57 -11.70
N ALA A 42 9.50 22.46 -11.36
CA ALA A 42 8.06 22.43 -11.10
C ALA A 42 7.68 21.20 -10.28
N ASP A 43 6.43 21.15 -9.84
CA ASP A 43 5.80 19.94 -9.28
C ASP A 43 4.55 19.57 -10.08
N VAL A 44 4.44 18.29 -10.44
CA VAL A 44 3.18 17.74 -10.93
C VAL A 44 2.37 17.30 -9.70
N LYS A 45 1.29 18.05 -9.41
CA LYS A 45 0.38 17.77 -8.30
C LYS A 45 -0.60 16.65 -8.69
N ALA A 46 -0.16 15.41 -8.56
CA ALA A 46 -0.97 14.25 -8.92
C ALA A 46 -2.15 14.03 -7.94
N VAL A 47 -1.95 14.34 -6.68
CA VAL A 47 -2.99 14.40 -5.62
C VAL A 47 -2.71 15.66 -4.82
N ASP A 48 -3.73 16.47 -4.57
CA ASP A 48 -3.56 17.77 -3.89
C ASP A 48 -4.65 18.02 -2.84
N GLY A 49 -4.52 17.35 -1.69
CA GLY A 49 -5.32 17.63 -0.51
C GLY A 49 -6.65 16.88 -0.42
N ILE A 50 -6.69 15.59 -0.78
CA ILE A 50 -7.90 14.77 -0.63
C ILE A 50 -8.06 14.26 0.81
N THR A 51 -9.33 14.20 1.24
CA THR A 51 -9.71 13.69 2.56
C THR A 51 -10.95 12.81 2.41
N PHE A 52 -10.89 11.59 2.95
CA PHE A 52 -12.03 10.67 3.02
C PHE A 52 -11.76 9.57 4.04
N GLN A 53 -12.80 8.82 4.36
CA GLN A 53 -12.71 7.65 5.23
C GLN A 53 -13.52 6.49 4.67
N ILE A 54 -13.16 5.26 5.03
CA ILE A 54 -13.87 4.04 4.66
C ILE A 54 -14.12 3.24 5.94
N LYS A 55 -15.37 2.91 6.22
CA LYS A 55 -15.75 2.06 7.35
C LYS A 55 -15.54 0.59 7.02
N LYS A 56 -15.47 -0.25 8.03
CA LYS A 56 -15.41 -1.70 7.83
C LYS A 56 -16.66 -2.19 7.08
N GLY A 57 -16.44 -2.95 6.01
CA GLY A 57 -17.51 -3.46 5.14
C GLY A 57 -18.05 -2.46 4.11
N GLU A 58 -17.52 -1.23 4.08
CA GLU A 58 -17.90 -0.21 3.11
C GLU A 58 -17.07 -0.32 1.83
N THR A 59 -17.69 0.05 0.68
CA THR A 59 -17.02 0.17 -0.60
C THR A 59 -17.04 1.63 -1.05
N LEU A 60 -15.86 2.21 -1.29
CA LEU A 60 -15.71 3.58 -1.81
C LEU A 60 -15.24 3.55 -3.28
N GLY A 61 -16.03 4.15 -4.18
CA GLY A 61 -15.66 4.32 -5.58
C GLY A 61 -14.93 5.65 -5.82
N LEU A 62 -13.71 5.60 -6.37
CA LEU A 62 -13.00 6.78 -6.86
C LEU A 62 -13.27 6.94 -8.36
N VAL A 63 -13.98 8.01 -8.74
CA VAL A 63 -14.36 8.31 -10.12
C VAL A 63 -13.65 9.57 -10.60
N GLY A 64 -13.38 9.63 -11.90
CA GLY A 64 -12.75 10.79 -12.55
C GLY A 64 -12.06 10.42 -13.85
N GLU A 65 -11.62 11.39 -14.61
CA GLU A 65 -10.95 11.23 -15.90
C GLU A 65 -9.60 10.50 -15.78
N SER A 66 -9.06 10.06 -16.94
CA SER A 66 -7.71 9.48 -16.96
C SER A 66 -6.67 10.53 -16.51
N GLY A 67 -5.74 10.12 -15.65
CA GLY A 67 -4.71 11.02 -15.13
C GLY A 67 -5.11 11.88 -13.92
N CYS A 68 -6.37 11.86 -13.45
CA CYS A 68 -6.82 12.67 -12.30
C CYS A 68 -6.32 12.20 -10.91
N GLY A 69 -5.39 11.23 -10.84
CA GLY A 69 -4.75 10.84 -9.59
C GLY A 69 -5.34 9.61 -8.87
N LYS A 70 -6.37 8.93 -9.39
CA LYS A 70 -6.98 7.74 -8.76
C LYS A 70 -5.97 6.64 -8.42
N THR A 71 -5.19 6.23 -9.41
CA THR A 71 -4.14 5.21 -9.24
C THR A 71 -3.05 5.68 -8.28
N THR A 72 -2.68 6.96 -8.34
CA THR A 72 -1.70 7.56 -7.43
C THR A 72 -2.20 7.52 -5.99
N THR A 73 -3.47 7.86 -5.76
CA THR A 73 -4.11 7.76 -4.45
C THR A 73 -4.03 6.34 -3.89
N GLY A 74 -4.45 5.33 -4.66
CA GLY A 74 -4.37 3.94 -4.23
C GLY A 74 -2.93 3.49 -3.92
N ARG A 75 -1.95 3.91 -4.73
CA ARG A 75 -0.53 3.61 -4.47
C ARG A 75 0.01 4.30 -3.22
N CYS A 76 -0.45 5.50 -2.89
CA CYS A 76 -0.11 6.18 -1.63
C CYS A 76 -0.71 5.44 -0.43
N ILE A 77 -1.97 5.00 -0.51
CA ILE A 77 -2.63 4.23 0.56
C ILE A 77 -1.85 2.95 0.86
N LEU A 78 -1.41 2.24 -0.17
CA LEU A 78 -0.60 1.01 -0.05
C LEU A 78 0.87 1.27 0.30
N GLN A 79 1.26 2.52 0.53
CA GLN A 79 2.65 2.93 0.78
C GLN A 79 3.63 2.41 -0.30
N LEU A 80 3.16 2.35 -1.55
CA LEU A 80 4.00 2.14 -2.74
C LEU A 80 4.65 3.46 -3.18
N TYR A 81 3.98 4.58 -2.90
CA TYR A 81 4.52 5.94 -2.96
C TYR A 81 4.44 6.57 -1.58
N SER A 82 5.53 7.16 -1.12
CA SER A 82 5.51 7.98 0.09
C SER A 82 4.83 9.32 -0.23
N PRO A 83 3.74 9.67 0.44
CA PRO A 83 3.07 10.95 0.23
C PRO A 83 4.01 12.15 0.44
N THR A 84 3.76 13.23 -0.28
CA THR A 84 4.45 14.51 -0.04
C THR A 84 4.03 15.12 1.29
N SER A 85 2.74 15.00 1.63
CA SER A 85 2.19 15.38 2.93
C SER A 85 0.80 14.76 3.13
N GLY A 86 0.23 14.95 4.31
CA GLY A 86 -1.02 14.35 4.73
C GLY A 86 -0.80 13.10 5.56
N GLN A 87 -1.89 12.45 5.96
CA GLN A 87 -1.86 11.30 6.84
C GLN A 87 -2.75 10.18 6.30
N ILE A 88 -2.28 8.95 6.44
CA ILE A 88 -3.05 7.75 6.10
C ILE A 88 -3.05 6.85 7.32
N LYS A 89 -4.25 6.51 7.83
CA LYS A 89 -4.40 5.54 8.91
C LYS A 89 -5.18 4.33 8.42
N PHE A 90 -4.74 3.16 8.84
CA PHE A 90 -5.42 1.89 8.62
C PHE A 90 -5.66 1.21 9.97
N ASN A 91 -6.92 0.92 10.28
CA ASN A 91 -7.36 0.42 11.59
C ASN A 91 -6.77 1.24 12.75
N GLY A 92 -6.83 2.59 12.66
CA GLY A 92 -6.29 3.53 13.63
C GLY A 92 -4.76 3.70 13.62
N ARG A 93 -4.02 2.86 12.91
CA ARG A 93 -2.57 2.92 12.84
C ARG A 93 -2.10 3.83 11.71
N ASP A 94 -1.24 4.79 12.01
CA ASP A 94 -0.65 5.68 11.00
C ASP A 94 0.36 4.90 10.12
N LEU A 95 0.13 4.95 8.80
CA LEU A 95 1.00 4.33 7.81
C LEU A 95 2.05 5.28 7.25
N THR A 96 1.94 6.58 7.51
CA THR A 96 2.79 7.60 6.88
C THR A 96 4.24 7.46 7.35
N ASP A 97 4.45 7.18 8.64
CA ASP A 97 5.77 7.02 9.27
C ASP A 97 6.06 5.57 9.70
N ILE A 98 5.35 4.61 9.14
CA ILE A 98 5.49 3.21 9.52
C ILE A 98 6.86 2.63 9.10
N SER A 99 7.47 1.81 9.95
CA SER A 99 8.70 1.13 9.60
C SER A 99 8.49 0.11 8.45
N LYS A 100 9.54 -0.17 7.66
CA LYS A 100 9.46 -1.19 6.59
C LYS A 100 9.07 -2.57 7.11
N LYS A 101 9.49 -2.91 8.33
CA LYS A 101 9.15 -4.18 8.99
C LYS A 101 7.66 -4.23 9.31
N ASP A 102 7.14 -3.19 9.92
CA ASP A 102 5.73 -3.12 10.32
C ASP A 102 4.81 -2.99 9.09
N MET A 103 5.23 -2.22 8.08
CA MET A 103 4.49 -2.16 6.80
C MET A 103 4.40 -3.53 6.13
N ARG A 104 5.43 -4.38 6.24
CA ARG A 104 5.38 -5.76 5.72
C ARG A 104 4.32 -6.61 6.44
N ALA A 105 4.14 -6.42 7.75
CA ALA A 105 3.07 -7.06 8.51
C ALA A 105 1.70 -6.52 8.07
N MET A 106 1.55 -5.20 7.93
CA MET A 106 0.29 -4.56 7.47
C MET A 106 -0.15 -5.01 6.07
N ARG A 107 0.79 -5.36 5.18
CA ARG A 107 0.46 -5.88 3.84
C ARG A 107 -0.24 -7.24 3.84
N ARG A 108 -0.33 -7.93 4.97
CA ARG A 108 -1.18 -9.11 5.13
C ARG A 108 -2.66 -8.75 5.20
N GLU A 109 -2.95 -7.55 5.71
CA GLU A 109 -4.31 -6.99 5.88
C GLU A 109 -4.75 -6.15 4.68
N MET A 110 -3.80 -5.72 3.83
CA MET A 110 -4.04 -4.82 2.71
C MET A 110 -3.63 -5.51 1.41
N GLN A 111 -4.58 -5.73 0.52
CA GLN A 111 -4.35 -6.38 -0.77
C GLN A 111 -4.67 -5.43 -1.92
N VAL A 112 -4.05 -5.66 -3.06
CA VAL A 112 -4.29 -4.90 -4.30
C VAL A 112 -4.59 -5.83 -5.46
N ILE A 113 -5.60 -5.47 -6.24
CA ILE A 113 -5.87 -6.10 -7.53
C ILE A 113 -5.48 -5.10 -8.61
N PHE A 114 -4.49 -5.46 -9.42
CA PHE A 114 -4.04 -4.61 -10.53
C PHE A 114 -5.01 -4.65 -11.71
N GLN A 115 -5.07 -3.55 -12.45
CA GLN A 115 -5.95 -3.40 -13.60
C GLN A 115 -5.62 -4.39 -14.73
N ASP A 116 -4.33 -4.73 -14.91
CA ASP A 116 -3.87 -5.73 -15.88
C ASP A 116 -3.55 -7.04 -15.16
N PRO A 117 -4.41 -8.07 -15.26
CA PRO A 117 -4.19 -9.34 -14.60
C PRO A 117 -3.02 -10.12 -15.23
N TYR A 118 -2.81 -10.01 -16.54
CA TYR A 118 -1.75 -10.76 -17.22
C TYR A 118 -0.37 -10.17 -16.94
N GLY A 119 -0.25 -8.84 -16.96
CA GLY A 119 1.00 -8.15 -16.60
C GLY A 119 1.36 -8.25 -15.12
N SER A 120 0.40 -8.65 -14.28
CA SER A 120 0.60 -8.80 -12.84
C SER A 120 1.22 -10.14 -12.44
N LEU A 121 1.16 -11.14 -13.32
CA LEU A 121 1.65 -12.49 -13.07
C LEU A 121 2.98 -12.72 -13.77
N ASN A 122 3.92 -13.38 -13.08
CA ASN A 122 5.18 -13.78 -13.70
C ASN A 122 4.95 -15.00 -14.62
N PRO A 123 5.11 -14.87 -15.96
CA PRO A 123 4.84 -15.96 -16.90
C PRO A 123 5.79 -17.14 -16.79
N ARG A 124 6.88 -17.02 -16.02
CA ARG A 124 7.84 -18.08 -15.76
C ARG A 124 7.52 -18.92 -14.51
N MET A 125 6.49 -18.53 -13.76
CA MET A 125 6.05 -19.24 -12.56
C MET A 125 4.89 -20.18 -12.90
N THR A 126 4.81 -21.31 -12.21
CA THR A 126 3.63 -22.17 -12.26
C THR A 126 2.47 -21.54 -11.48
N CYS A 127 1.23 -21.93 -11.77
CA CYS A 127 0.07 -21.47 -11.02
C CYS A 127 0.22 -21.74 -9.52
N GLY A 128 0.75 -22.93 -9.14
CA GLY A 128 1.02 -23.27 -7.75
C GLY A 128 2.04 -22.34 -7.10
N ASP A 129 3.11 -21.97 -7.80
CA ASP A 129 4.11 -21.03 -7.28
C ASP A 129 3.53 -19.64 -7.08
N ILE A 130 2.68 -19.16 -8.02
CA ILE A 130 2.02 -17.85 -7.92
C ILE A 130 1.08 -17.80 -6.72
N VAL A 131 0.24 -18.83 -6.54
CA VAL A 131 -0.70 -18.90 -5.40
C VAL A 131 0.04 -19.09 -4.08
N GLY A 132 1.14 -19.86 -4.08
CA GLY A 132 1.95 -20.13 -2.90
C GLY A 132 2.94 -19.02 -2.52
N GLU A 133 3.22 -18.05 -3.42
CA GLU A 133 4.19 -17.00 -3.16
C GLU A 133 3.88 -16.15 -1.91
N PRO A 134 2.65 -15.67 -1.69
CA PRO A 134 2.31 -14.93 -0.47
C PRO A 134 2.58 -15.74 0.81
N LEU A 135 2.32 -17.04 0.81
CA LEU A 135 2.58 -17.90 1.96
C LEU A 135 4.07 -17.94 2.29
N LYS A 136 4.93 -18.07 1.26
CA LYS A 136 6.39 -18.03 1.40
C LYS A 136 6.88 -16.65 1.87
N VAL A 137 6.40 -15.58 1.24
CA VAL A 137 6.81 -14.19 1.54
C VAL A 137 6.47 -13.82 2.99
N HIS A 138 5.30 -14.24 3.46
CA HIS A 138 4.85 -13.97 4.83
C HIS A 138 5.25 -15.05 5.83
N LYS A 139 6.02 -16.07 5.40
CA LYS A 139 6.51 -17.17 6.25
C LYS A 139 5.36 -17.91 6.96
N LEU A 140 4.25 -18.11 6.29
CA LEU A 140 3.09 -18.84 6.81
C LEU A 140 3.25 -20.36 6.65
N THR A 141 4.20 -20.81 5.83
CA THR A 141 4.55 -22.23 5.60
C THR A 141 6.04 -22.44 5.79
N SER A 142 6.44 -23.62 6.25
CA SER A 142 7.83 -23.94 6.59
C SER A 142 8.57 -24.74 5.49
N GLY A 143 7.88 -25.27 4.48
CA GLY A 143 8.48 -26.16 3.50
C GLY A 143 7.83 -26.16 2.10
N LYS A 144 8.57 -26.74 1.12
CA LYS A 144 8.04 -27.06 -0.20
C LYS A 144 7.02 -28.20 -0.06
N GLY A 145 5.77 -27.96 -0.50
CA GLY A 145 4.71 -28.97 -0.51
C GLY A 145 3.65 -28.81 0.58
N GLU A 146 3.66 -27.71 1.33
CA GLU A 146 2.60 -27.39 2.30
C GLU A 146 1.47 -26.52 1.70
N TYR A 147 1.41 -26.39 0.35
CA TYR A 147 0.37 -25.62 -0.37
C TYR A 147 0.04 -26.27 -1.71
#